data_b29cfd205d60f8a4963f13bf8608dd52
#
_entry.id   b29cfd205d60f8a4963f13bf8608dd52
#
_cell.length_a   1.000
_cell.length_b   1.000
_cell.length_c   1.000
_cell.angle_alpha   90.00
_cell.angle_beta   90.00
_cell.angle_gamma   90.00
#
_symmetry.space_group_name_H-M   'P 1'
#
loop_
_entity.id
_entity.type
_entity.pdbx_description
1 polymer ?
#
loop_
_entity_poly.entity_id
_entity_poly.type
_entity_poly.pdbx_seq_one_letter_code
_entity_poly.pdbx_strand_id
1 'polypeptide(L)'
;MTMSWPEYFMGFARHAASKSKDPSTQVGAVAVGPDGEIRATGYNGLPRGVEDRPERMERPAKYLWTSHAEENLVAHAARVGVSLKGCTVYVTHYPCSRCARSLIQAGVSKIAVGDGTTSMPAEEFETAKVMFAESGVAVEP
;
A
#
# COMPACT_ATOMS: atom_id res chain seq x y z
N MET A 1 7.82 -28.20 4.61
CA MET A 1 7.53 -27.43 3.40
C MET A 1 7.61 -25.95 3.64
N THR A 2 8.16 -25.24 2.68
CA THR A 2 8.26 -23.79 2.76
C THR A 2 7.20 -23.15 1.86
N MET A 3 6.75 -21.96 2.23
CA MET A 3 5.84 -21.19 1.39
C MET A 3 6.58 -20.60 0.18
N SER A 4 5.82 -20.21 -0.84
CA SER A 4 6.38 -19.50 -2.00
C SER A 4 6.83 -18.10 -1.62
N TRP A 5 7.69 -17.49 -2.45
CA TRP A 5 8.11 -16.11 -2.21
C TRP A 5 6.93 -15.12 -2.25
N PRO A 6 5.98 -15.20 -3.20
CA PRO A 6 4.81 -14.32 -3.17
C PRO A 6 4.00 -14.45 -1.87
N GLU A 7 3.77 -15.66 -1.38
CA GLU A 7 3.08 -15.86 -0.11
C GLU A 7 3.85 -15.29 1.07
N TYR A 8 5.17 -15.45 1.05
CA TYR A 8 6.06 -14.91 2.08
C TYR A 8 5.94 -13.39 2.15
N PHE A 9 6.06 -12.70 1.02
CA PHE A 9 5.99 -11.25 0.98
C PHE A 9 4.57 -10.72 1.25
N MET A 10 3.54 -11.39 0.74
CA MET A 10 2.16 -11.01 1.04
C MET A 10 1.88 -11.18 2.54
N GLY A 11 2.51 -12.13 3.19
CA GLY A 11 2.46 -12.30 4.63
C GLY A 11 2.94 -11.06 5.39
N PHE A 12 4.02 -10.43 4.93
CA PHE A 12 4.49 -9.16 5.51
C PHE A 12 3.48 -8.04 5.31
N ALA A 13 2.86 -7.97 4.14
CA ALA A 13 1.81 -6.96 3.88
C ALA A 13 0.62 -7.16 4.82
N ARG A 14 0.17 -8.40 5.01
CA ARG A 14 -0.92 -8.71 5.92
C ARG A 14 -0.55 -8.41 7.38
N HIS A 15 0.68 -8.71 7.76
CA HIS A 15 1.17 -8.40 9.10
C HIS A 15 1.19 -6.89 9.33
N ALA A 16 1.67 -6.12 8.35
CA ALA A 16 1.63 -4.66 8.43
C ALA A 16 0.20 -4.15 8.58
N ALA A 17 -0.75 -4.72 7.82
CA ALA A 17 -2.16 -4.35 7.91
C ALA A 17 -2.72 -4.51 9.33
N SER A 18 -2.26 -5.55 10.06
CA SER A 18 -2.73 -5.82 11.41
C SER A 18 -2.39 -4.71 12.40
N LYS A 19 -1.48 -3.82 12.07
CA LYS A 19 -1.11 -2.68 12.91
C LYS A 19 -2.07 -1.50 12.74
N SER A 20 -2.86 -1.48 11.68
CA SER A 20 -3.83 -0.41 11.44
C SER A 20 -4.92 -0.40 12.51
N LYS A 21 -5.28 0.79 12.99
CA LYS A 21 -6.36 1.00 13.96
C LYS A 21 -7.69 1.36 13.31
N ASP A 22 -7.74 1.30 11.96
CA ASP A 22 -9.00 1.58 11.23
C ASP A 22 -10.01 0.50 11.57
N PRO A 23 -11.19 0.88 12.10
CA PRO A 23 -12.20 -0.12 12.49
C PRO A 23 -12.93 -0.76 11.32
N SER A 24 -12.84 -0.17 10.12
CA SER A 24 -13.54 -0.65 8.92
C SER A 24 -12.66 -1.52 8.05
N THR A 25 -11.45 -1.06 7.72
CA THR A 25 -10.58 -1.70 6.74
C THR A 25 -9.12 -1.55 7.13
N GLN A 26 -8.42 -2.66 7.25
CA GLN A 26 -6.99 -2.68 7.53
C GLN A 26 -6.25 -3.04 6.24
N VAL A 27 -5.40 -2.14 5.79
CA VAL A 27 -4.61 -2.32 4.56
C VAL A 27 -3.13 -2.30 4.90
N GLY A 28 -2.37 -3.18 4.29
CA GLY A 28 -0.92 -3.23 4.47
C GLY A 28 -0.19 -3.40 3.16
N ALA A 29 1.04 -2.91 3.12
CA ALA A 29 1.89 -2.98 1.96
C ALA A 29 3.35 -3.19 2.34
N VAL A 30 4.10 -3.90 1.49
CA VAL A 30 5.54 -4.07 1.64
C VAL A 30 6.21 -3.88 0.28
N ALA A 31 7.32 -3.16 0.26
CA ALA A 31 8.12 -2.97 -0.94
C ALA A 31 9.33 -3.90 -0.91
N VAL A 32 9.51 -4.65 -1.98
CA VAL A 32 10.59 -5.62 -2.13
C VAL A 32 11.45 -5.21 -3.31
N GLY A 33 12.76 -5.05 -3.08
CA GLY A 33 13.71 -4.66 -4.10
C GLY A 33 14.04 -5.79 -5.08
N PRO A 34 14.82 -5.47 -6.14
CA PRO A 34 15.14 -6.45 -7.19
C PRO A 34 15.86 -7.71 -6.70
N ASP A 35 16.54 -7.63 -5.59
CA ASP A 35 17.28 -8.78 -5.02
C ASP A 35 16.47 -9.53 -3.96
N GLY A 36 15.18 -9.22 -3.82
CA GLY A 36 14.32 -9.85 -2.81
C GLY A 36 14.43 -9.23 -1.43
N GLU A 37 15.10 -8.10 -1.31
CA GLU A 37 15.23 -7.41 -0.02
C GLU A 37 14.01 -6.55 0.28
N ILE A 38 13.50 -6.62 1.50
CA ILE A 38 12.42 -5.75 1.96
C ILE A 38 12.99 -4.36 2.24
N ARG A 39 12.41 -3.33 1.64
CA ARG A 39 12.88 -1.95 1.78
C ARG A 39 12.00 -1.06 2.63
N ALA A 40 10.70 -1.27 2.60
CA ALA A 40 9.75 -0.41 3.32
C ALA A 40 8.45 -1.14 3.55
N THR A 41 7.71 -0.69 4.54
CA THR A 41 6.37 -1.18 4.85
C THR A 41 5.43 0.00 5.04
N GLY A 42 4.13 -0.26 4.97
CA GLY A 42 3.13 0.75 5.26
C GLY A 42 1.80 0.12 5.63
N TYR A 43 1.03 0.82 6.43
CA TYR A 43 -0.34 0.48 6.74
C TYR A 43 -1.15 1.77 6.83
N ASN A 44 -2.46 1.68 6.67
CA ASN A 44 -3.31 2.87 6.69
C ASN A 44 -3.48 3.40 8.12
N GLY A 45 -3.32 4.70 8.28
CA GLY A 45 -3.42 5.32 9.60
C GLY A 45 -2.99 6.78 9.61
N LEU A 46 -2.95 7.31 10.83
CA LEU A 46 -2.54 8.68 11.10
C LEU A 46 -1.05 8.88 10.84
N PRO A 47 -0.64 10.09 10.43
CA PRO A 47 0.78 10.42 10.33
C PRO A 47 1.49 10.30 11.67
N ARG A 48 2.79 10.00 11.64
CA ARG A 48 3.61 9.90 12.85
C ARG A 48 3.59 11.21 13.63
N GLY A 49 3.42 11.12 14.94
CA GLY A 49 3.38 12.27 15.82
C GLY A 49 2.05 12.99 15.90
N VAL A 50 1.11 12.65 15.03
CA VAL A 50 -0.26 13.15 15.13
C VAL A 50 -0.97 12.38 16.24
N GLU A 51 -1.72 13.10 17.06
CA GLU A 51 -2.38 12.53 18.23
C GLU A 51 -3.37 11.44 17.84
N ASP A 52 -3.20 10.27 18.46
CA ASP A 52 -3.96 9.07 18.16
C ASP A 52 -5.31 9.08 18.88
N ARG A 53 -6.32 9.66 18.23
CA ARG A 53 -7.67 9.75 18.76
C ARG A 53 -8.61 8.88 17.94
N PRO A 54 -9.43 8.03 18.58
CA PRO A 54 -10.33 7.12 17.85
C PRO A 54 -11.27 7.81 16.86
N GLU A 55 -11.78 9.00 17.20
CA GLU A 55 -12.69 9.75 16.32
C GLU A 55 -12.06 10.17 15.00
N ARG A 56 -10.72 10.23 14.92
CA ARG A 56 -10.01 10.56 13.68
C ARG A 56 -9.94 9.39 12.72
N MET A 57 -10.21 8.18 13.22
CA MET A 57 -10.23 6.95 12.40
C MET A 57 -11.62 6.60 11.89
N GLU A 58 -12.63 7.36 12.27
CA GLU A 58 -14.01 7.11 11.88
C GLU A 58 -14.42 7.95 10.66
N ARG A 59 -15.37 7.44 9.88
CA ARG A 59 -15.93 8.17 8.75
C ARG A 59 -16.83 9.31 9.26
N PRO A 60 -16.82 10.49 8.62
CA PRO A 60 -15.96 10.88 7.48
C PRO A 60 -14.61 11.48 7.88
N ALA A 61 -14.35 11.68 9.16
CA ALA A 61 -13.16 12.35 9.65
C ALA A 61 -11.87 11.70 9.13
N LYS A 62 -11.82 10.37 9.07
CA LYS A 62 -10.60 9.66 8.66
C LYS A 62 -10.09 10.04 7.27
N TYR A 63 -10.96 10.50 6.38
CA TYR A 63 -10.55 10.92 5.04
C TYR A 63 -9.69 12.19 5.05
N LEU A 64 -9.74 12.97 6.13
CA LEU A 64 -8.88 14.14 6.30
C LEU A 64 -7.62 13.83 7.11
N TRP A 65 -7.71 12.85 8.02
CA TRP A 65 -6.67 12.62 9.02
C TRP A 65 -5.70 11.49 8.65
N THR A 66 -6.13 10.54 7.83
CA THR A 66 -5.35 9.32 7.61
C THR A 66 -4.82 9.21 6.18
N SER A 67 -3.69 8.53 6.04
CA SER A 67 -3.12 8.17 4.75
C SER A 67 -3.33 6.69 4.49
N HIS A 68 -3.37 6.32 3.21
CA HIS A 68 -3.47 4.92 2.80
C HIS A 68 -2.14 4.20 3.02
N ALA A 69 -2.19 2.88 3.06
CA ALA A 69 -1.00 2.06 3.27
C ALA A 69 0.10 2.34 2.25
N GLU A 70 -0.27 2.49 0.98
CA GLU A 70 0.68 2.73 -0.10
C GLU A 70 1.33 4.12 0.03
N GLU A 71 0.56 5.12 0.43
CA GLU A 71 1.09 6.47 0.69
C GLU A 71 2.07 6.44 1.85
N ASN A 72 1.74 5.71 2.91
CA ASN A 72 2.61 5.56 4.06
C ASN A 72 3.88 4.75 3.73
N LEU A 73 3.77 3.78 2.83
CA LEU A 73 4.91 3.05 2.30
C LEU A 73 5.91 4.00 1.61
N VAL A 74 5.40 4.85 0.73
CA VAL A 74 6.22 5.83 0.00
C VAL A 74 6.85 6.82 0.98
N ALA A 75 6.08 7.31 1.95
CA ALA A 75 6.58 8.23 2.97
C ALA A 75 7.65 7.57 3.85
N HIS A 76 7.46 6.31 4.22
CA HIS A 76 8.43 5.55 5.00
C HIS A 76 9.75 5.43 4.23
N ALA A 77 9.70 5.06 2.97
CA ALA A 77 10.89 4.98 2.12
C ALA A 77 11.61 6.32 2.04
N ALA A 78 10.87 7.40 1.86
CA ALA A 78 11.43 8.75 1.84
C ALA A 78 12.09 9.11 3.17
N ARG A 79 11.46 8.76 4.29
CA ARG A 79 11.95 9.09 5.63
C ARG A 79 13.27 8.40 5.95
N VAL A 80 13.41 7.12 5.58
CA VAL A 80 14.63 6.35 5.86
C VAL A 80 15.65 6.45 4.73
N GLY A 81 15.28 7.06 3.61
CA GLY A 81 16.19 7.33 2.51
C GLY A 81 16.47 6.12 1.63
N VAL A 82 15.46 5.29 1.36
CA VAL A 82 15.60 4.17 0.42
C VAL A 82 14.76 4.41 -0.82
N SER A 83 15.28 3.98 -1.97
CA SER A 83 14.57 4.10 -3.25
C SER A 83 13.55 2.97 -3.40
N LEU A 84 12.38 3.31 -3.96
CA LEU A 84 11.39 2.32 -4.37
C LEU A 84 11.49 1.99 -5.87
N LYS A 85 12.44 2.60 -6.57
CA LYS A 85 12.62 2.38 -8.00
C LYS A 85 12.91 0.90 -8.28
N GLY A 86 12.12 0.31 -9.18
CA GLY A 86 12.30 -1.09 -9.55
C GLY A 86 11.75 -2.10 -8.55
N CYS A 87 11.13 -1.64 -7.47
CA CYS A 87 10.57 -2.54 -6.47
C CYS A 87 9.27 -3.20 -6.93
N THR A 88 8.98 -4.36 -6.35
CA THR A 88 7.65 -4.95 -6.35
C THR A 88 6.98 -4.56 -5.03
N VAL A 89 5.75 -4.07 -5.11
CA VAL A 89 4.95 -3.77 -3.92
C VAL A 89 3.87 -4.83 -3.76
N TYR A 90 3.89 -5.50 -2.63
CA TYR A 90 2.82 -6.42 -2.24
C TYR A 90 1.86 -5.64 -1.36
N VAL A 91 0.59 -5.62 -1.74
CA VAL A 91 -0.45 -4.87 -1.03
C VAL A 91 -1.69 -5.74 -0.85
N THR A 92 -2.31 -5.65 0.31
CA THR A 92 -3.46 -6.50 0.65
C THR A 92 -4.71 -6.21 -0.18
N HIS A 93 -4.85 -4.97 -0.69
CA HIS A 93 -6.00 -4.49 -1.44
C HIS A 93 -5.54 -3.83 -2.73
N TYR A 94 -6.39 -3.83 -3.76
CA TYR A 94 -6.07 -3.13 -5.02
C TYR A 94 -5.88 -1.63 -4.75
N PRO A 95 -4.81 -1.00 -5.26
CA PRO A 95 -4.59 0.43 -5.04
C PRO A 95 -5.65 1.30 -5.71
N CYS A 96 -6.11 2.32 -4.99
CA CYS A 96 -6.98 3.34 -5.58
C CYS A 96 -6.17 4.26 -6.50
N SER A 97 -6.85 5.18 -7.20
CA SER A 97 -6.19 6.07 -8.18
C SER A 97 -5.10 6.93 -7.53
N ARG A 98 -5.35 7.45 -6.33
CA ARG A 98 -4.37 8.25 -5.59
C ARG A 98 -3.11 7.45 -5.25
N CYS A 99 -3.30 6.23 -4.78
CA CYS A 99 -2.18 5.34 -4.45
C CYS A 99 -1.43 4.89 -5.70
N ALA A 100 -2.15 4.64 -6.80
CA ALA A 100 -1.53 4.31 -8.08
C ALA A 100 -0.58 5.43 -8.53
N ARG A 101 -1.02 6.68 -8.43
CA ARG A 101 -0.16 7.83 -8.77
C ARG A 101 1.11 7.85 -7.93
N SER A 102 0.99 7.64 -6.63
CA SER A 102 2.15 7.65 -5.72
C SER A 102 3.15 6.54 -6.05
N LEU A 103 2.65 5.34 -6.29
CA LEU A 103 3.50 4.18 -6.60
C LEU A 103 4.20 4.34 -7.95
N ILE A 104 3.50 4.81 -8.97
CA ILE A 104 4.07 5.06 -10.29
C ILE A 104 5.19 6.11 -10.19
N GLN A 105 4.92 7.23 -9.53
CA GLN A 105 5.88 8.31 -9.39
C GLN A 105 7.11 7.90 -8.56
N ALA A 106 6.94 6.97 -7.64
CA ALA A 106 8.04 6.44 -6.85
C ALA A 106 8.93 5.44 -7.64
N GLY A 107 8.52 5.04 -8.84
CA GLY A 107 9.28 4.16 -9.70
C GLY A 107 9.06 2.67 -9.45
N VAL A 108 7.98 2.31 -8.78
CA VAL A 108 7.61 0.90 -8.57
C VAL A 108 7.36 0.23 -9.91
N SER A 109 7.90 -0.97 -10.10
CA SER A 109 7.80 -1.69 -11.39
C SER A 109 6.68 -2.71 -11.44
N LYS A 110 6.22 -3.18 -10.29
CA LYS A 110 5.22 -4.26 -10.23
C LYS A 110 4.41 -4.16 -8.94
N ILE A 111 3.13 -4.46 -9.05
CA ILE A 111 2.21 -4.53 -7.91
C ILE A 111 1.64 -5.94 -7.82
N ALA A 112 1.76 -6.58 -6.67
CA ALA A 112 1.11 -7.85 -6.37
C ALA A 112 -0.03 -7.56 -5.39
N VAL A 113 -1.25 -7.92 -5.76
CA VAL A 113 -2.47 -7.54 -5.03
C VAL A 113 -3.04 -8.73 -4.28
N GLY A 114 -3.39 -8.54 -3.02
CA GLY A 114 -4.08 -9.53 -2.22
C GLY A 114 -5.58 -9.56 -2.49
N ASP A 115 -6.33 -10.21 -1.62
CA ASP A 115 -7.76 -10.46 -1.77
C ASP A 115 -8.65 -9.49 -0.98
N GLY A 116 -8.09 -8.45 -0.40
CA GLY A 116 -8.86 -7.46 0.36
C GLY A 116 -9.80 -6.67 -0.52
N THR A 117 -10.92 -6.25 0.05
CA THR A 117 -11.93 -5.46 -0.64
C THR A 117 -12.29 -4.22 0.16
N THR A 118 -12.73 -3.17 -0.54
CA THR A 118 -13.16 -1.92 0.06
C THR A 118 -14.48 -1.48 -0.57
N SER A 119 -15.12 -0.49 0.05
CA SER A 119 -16.36 0.11 -0.46
C SER A 119 -16.12 1.34 -1.34
N MET A 120 -14.89 1.59 -1.76
CA MET A 120 -14.56 2.72 -2.63
C MET A 120 -15.21 2.56 -4.01
N PRO A 121 -15.54 3.69 -4.69
CA PRO A 121 -16.14 3.63 -6.02
C PRO A 121 -15.29 2.85 -7.03
N ALA A 122 -15.95 2.09 -7.90
CA ALA A 122 -15.28 1.26 -8.91
C ALA A 122 -14.36 2.08 -9.83
N GLU A 123 -14.72 3.33 -10.14
CA GLU A 123 -13.90 4.17 -11.02
C GLU A 123 -12.51 4.45 -10.47
N GLU A 124 -12.33 4.42 -9.14
CA GLU A 124 -11.01 4.55 -8.52
C GLU A 124 -10.06 3.46 -9.01
N PHE A 125 -10.56 2.23 -9.04
CA PHE A 125 -9.77 1.07 -9.43
C PHE A 125 -9.62 0.94 -10.94
N GLU A 126 -10.66 1.30 -11.69
CA GLU A 126 -10.61 1.31 -13.16
C GLU A 126 -9.58 2.32 -13.65
N THR A 127 -9.58 3.52 -13.08
CA THR A 127 -8.59 4.55 -13.40
C THR A 127 -7.18 4.11 -13.03
N ALA A 128 -7.02 3.49 -11.86
CA ALA A 128 -5.72 2.96 -11.44
C ALA A 128 -5.18 1.92 -12.43
N LYS A 129 -6.05 1.01 -12.91
CA LYS A 129 -5.67 -0.01 -13.91
C LYS A 129 -5.15 0.63 -15.19
N VAL A 130 -5.83 1.67 -15.68
CA VAL A 130 -5.38 2.39 -16.87
C VAL A 130 -4.02 3.03 -16.65
N MET A 131 -3.83 3.70 -15.51
CA MET A 131 -2.56 4.33 -15.18
C MET A 131 -1.42 3.32 -15.11
N PHE A 132 -1.63 2.17 -14.49
CA PHE A 132 -0.61 1.12 -14.43
C PHE A 132 -0.28 0.59 -15.83
N ALA A 133 -1.30 0.33 -16.65
CA ALA A 133 -1.09 -0.17 -18.01
C ALA A 133 -0.30 0.83 -18.87
N GLU A 134 -0.65 2.10 -18.80
CA GLU A 134 0.02 3.15 -19.59
C GLU A 134 1.44 3.40 -19.11
N SER A 135 1.70 3.28 -17.83
CA SER A 135 3.03 3.53 -17.25
C SER A 135 3.96 2.31 -17.31
N GLY A 136 3.46 1.17 -17.74
CA GLY A 136 4.25 -0.06 -17.82
C GLY A 136 4.44 -0.78 -16.47
N VAL A 137 3.63 -0.46 -15.47
CA VAL A 137 3.66 -1.15 -14.18
C VAL A 137 2.83 -2.42 -14.28
N ALA A 138 3.46 -3.57 -14.04
CA ALA A 138 2.75 -4.86 -14.07
C ALA A 138 1.92 -5.03 -12.79
N VAL A 139 0.70 -5.54 -12.93
CA VAL A 139 -0.17 -5.85 -11.78
C VAL A 139 -0.52 -7.32 -11.81
N GLU A 140 -0.29 -8.00 -10.68
CA GLU A 140 -0.61 -9.42 -10.50
C GLU A 140 -1.61 -9.61 -9.36
N PRO A 141 -2.57 -10.54 -9.52
CA PRO A 141 -3.47 -10.88 -8.42
C PRO A 141 -2.77 -11.66 -7.32
#